data_de0d6555c505841b1b6191899904dcfa
#
_entry.id   de0d6555c505841b1b6191899904dcfa
#
_cell.length_a   1.000
_cell.length_b   1.000
_cell.length_c   1.000
_cell.angle_alpha   90.00
_cell.angle_beta   90.00
_cell.angle_gamma   90.00
#
_symmetry.space_group_name_H-M   'P 1'
#
loop_
_entity.id
_entity.type
_entity.pdbx_description
1 polymer ?
#
loop_
_entity_poly.entity_id
_entity_poly.type
_entity_poly.pdbx_seq_one_letter_code
_entity_poly.pdbx_strand_id
1 'polypeptide(L)'
;TPGLIDRHVHVTGGGGEGSFHTRTPQVELSSILKAGITTVLGLLGTDDMSRSVENLLAKVKALKEEGITAYALCGAYGYPPVTLTGSVKKDIAFVDEIMGLKLALSDHRAPNISVDELIRLGSDVRTAGMIGGKPGFIVLHMGSGKKKLGPVFEALAETDIPVKTFQPTHMSRNHELYLDGLKLAKMGGYIDITCEDFVNGEPVIGHDPMPALLEEAKAADVPMDHITFSSDGQGSWSSYDEAGMLKEIGVTDVGNMYAQMCSLVTRGGFDFAEALTYFTSNVAKALEIEKKKGHIVAGADADILLIKDDLTLDTVIAGGRKMMEGGTLLVRGTYEHD
;
A
#
# COMPACT_ATOMS: atom_id res chain seq x y z
N THR A 1 5.26 -0.35 -20.56
CA THR A 1 4.35 -0.89 -19.55
C THR A 1 3.56 0.22 -18.89
N PRO A 2 2.42 -0.06 -18.19
CA PRO A 2 1.80 0.93 -17.32
C PRO A 2 2.75 1.38 -16.21
N GLY A 3 2.55 2.57 -15.67
CA GLY A 3 3.21 3.05 -14.46
C GLY A 3 2.81 2.22 -13.23
N LEU A 4 3.75 2.01 -12.29
CA LEU A 4 3.48 1.29 -11.06
C LEU A 4 2.53 2.09 -10.15
N ILE A 5 1.71 1.37 -9.40
CA ILE A 5 0.75 1.92 -8.44
C ILE A 5 1.12 1.41 -7.05
N ASP A 6 1.59 2.30 -6.19
CA ASP A 6 1.91 1.96 -4.81
C ASP A 6 0.73 2.30 -3.89
N ARG A 7 0.08 1.27 -3.38
CA ARG A 7 -1.12 1.42 -2.56
C ARG A 7 -0.85 1.60 -1.07
N HIS A 8 0.41 1.68 -0.64
CA HIS A 8 0.77 1.79 0.76
C HIS A 8 2.07 2.58 0.95
N VAL A 9 1.96 3.90 1.06
CA VAL A 9 3.11 4.79 1.23
C VAL A 9 2.88 5.77 2.38
N HIS A 10 3.85 5.87 3.28
CA HIS A 10 3.85 6.89 4.32
C HIS A 10 4.38 8.22 3.75
N VAL A 11 3.59 8.86 2.90
CA VAL A 11 4.05 10.04 2.13
C VAL A 11 4.53 11.21 3.00
N THR A 12 4.04 11.31 4.23
CA THR A 12 4.51 12.27 5.24
C THR A 12 5.59 11.70 6.17
N GLY A 13 6.04 10.47 5.90
CA GLY A 13 6.85 9.64 6.79
C GLY A 13 6.01 8.89 7.81
N GLY A 14 6.57 7.83 8.36
CA GLY A 14 6.07 7.03 9.47
C GLY A 14 7.03 7.06 10.66
N GLY A 15 7.22 5.92 11.32
CA GLY A 15 8.16 5.75 12.41
C GLY A 15 7.70 6.40 13.71
N GLY A 16 8.65 6.52 14.63
CA GLY A 16 8.43 7.08 15.97
C GLY A 16 8.45 6.04 17.07
N GLU A 17 8.47 4.75 16.75
CA GLU A 17 8.42 3.65 17.71
C GLU A 17 9.62 3.59 18.65
N GLY A 18 10.76 4.19 18.26
CA GLY A 18 11.96 4.35 19.09
C GLY A 18 12.11 5.76 19.67
N SER A 19 11.02 6.50 19.90
CA SER A 19 10.99 7.91 20.30
C SER A 19 11.04 8.89 19.11
N PHE A 20 10.87 10.18 19.36
CA PHE A 20 10.70 11.22 18.33
C PHE A 20 11.83 11.30 17.30
N HIS A 21 13.06 10.92 17.64
CA HIS A 21 14.20 10.93 16.72
C HIS A 21 14.14 9.81 15.68
N THR A 22 13.26 8.81 15.84
CA THR A 22 13.07 7.71 14.88
C THR A 22 11.93 7.96 13.89
N ARG A 23 11.38 9.18 13.87
CA ARG A 23 10.39 9.57 12.85
C ARG A 23 11.06 9.61 11.48
N THR A 24 10.49 8.89 10.51
CA THR A 24 11.03 8.86 9.15
C THR A 24 10.72 10.16 8.40
N PRO A 25 11.54 10.57 7.43
CA PRO A 25 11.28 11.75 6.62
C PRO A 25 10.09 11.52 5.67
N GLN A 26 9.52 12.59 5.13
CA GLN A 26 8.54 12.47 4.06
C GLN A 26 9.17 11.97 2.76
N VAL A 27 8.37 11.32 1.92
CA VAL A 27 8.83 10.83 0.62
C VAL A 27 9.13 12.00 -0.33
N GLU A 28 10.18 11.85 -1.12
CA GLU A 28 10.54 12.76 -2.21
C GLU A 28 9.95 12.30 -3.53
N LEU A 29 9.55 13.24 -4.41
CA LEU A 29 9.06 12.93 -5.75
C LEU A 29 10.10 12.15 -6.56
N SER A 30 11.36 12.54 -6.46
CA SER A 30 12.47 11.89 -7.17
C SER A 30 12.60 10.40 -6.84
N SER A 31 12.40 10.02 -5.58
CA SER A 31 12.41 8.62 -5.15
C SER A 31 11.25 7.83 -5.76
N ILE A 32 10.05 8.41 -5.77
CA ILE A 32 8.84 7.83 -6.38
C ILE A 32 9.07 7.58 -7.89
N LEU A 33 9.59 8.59 -8.60
CA LEU A 33 9.83 8.50 -10.05
C LEU A 33 10.92 7.48 -10.39
N LYS A 34 12.02 7.43 -9.62
CA LYS A 34 13.08 6.43 -9.80
C LYS A 34 12.61 5.00 -9.56
N ALA A 35 11.58 4.82 -8.77
CA ALA A 35 10.90 3.54 -8.56
C ALA A 35 9.85 3.20 -9.65
N GLY A 36 9.68 4.04 -10.68
CA GLY A 36 8.67 3.81 -11.72
C GLY A 36 7.22 4.00 -11.24
N ILE A 37 7.02 4.56 -10.07
CA ILE A 37 5.70 4.77 -9.47
C ILE A 37 5.10 6.06 -10.04
N THR A 38 3.87 5.99 -10.54
CA THR A 38 3.12 7.13 -11.09
C THR A 38 1.84 7.43 -10.31
N THR A 39 1.46 6.49 -9.44
CA THR A 39 0.28 6.64 -8.57
C THR A 39 0.62 6.13 -7.17
N VAL A 40 0.29 6.92 -6.14
CA VAL A 40 0.47 6.55 -4.73
C VAL A 40 -0.81 6.67 -3.93
N LEU A 41 -1.01 5.77 -2.95
CA LEU A 41 -2.00 5.89 -1.90
C LEU A 41 -1.28 6.18 -0.57
N GLY A 42 -1.36 7.43 -0.13
CA GLY A 42 -0.76 7.92 1.10
C GLY A 42 -1.57 7.56 2.33
N LEU A 43 -0.90 7.26 3.43
CA LEU A 43 -1.53 6.91 4.69
C LEU A 43 -0.65 7.26 5.90
N LEU A 44 -1.27 7.26 7.08
CA LEU A 44 -0.58 7.41 8.36
C LEU A 44 -0.25 6.02 8.94
N GLY A 45 0.76 6.00 9.81
CA GLY A 45 1.20 4.79 10.51
C GLY A 45 0.85 4.79 12.00
N THR A 46 1.79 4.33 12.82
CA THR A 46 1.67 4.22 14.29
C THR A 46 1.50 5.59 14.96
N ASP A 47 2.18 6.62 14.46
CA ASP A 47 2.12 7.98 15.00
C ASP A 47 0.90 8.72 14.46
N ASP A 48 -0.21 8.64 15.17
CA ASP A 48 -1.44 9.38 14.94
C ASP A 48 -1.63 10.58 15.88
N MET A 49 -0.62 10.87 16.70
CA MET A 49 -0.60 11.99 17.66
C MET A 49 0.13 13.21 17.10
N SER A 50 1.28 13.01 16.45
CA SER A 50 2.10 14.11 15.91
C SER A 50 2.02 14.23 14.39
N ARG A 51 1.34 13.31 13.71
CA ARG A 51 0.97 13.35 12.29
C ARG A 51 -0.54 13.43 12.17
N SER A 52 -1.04 14.11 11.15
CA SER A 52 -2.47 14.34 11.00
C SER A 52 -2.96 14.10 9.58
N VAL A 53 -4.26 13.91 9.41
CA VAL A 53 -4.91 13.75 8.09
C VAL A 53 -4.74 15.03 7.26
N GLU A 54 -4.73 16.21 7.88
CA GLU A 54 -4.48 17.50 7.20
C GLU A 54 -3.08 17.53 6.58
N ASN A 55 -2.05 17.13 7.34
CA ASN A 55 -0.67 17.07 6.84
C ASN A 55 -0.54 16.04 5.71
N LEU A 56 -1.15 14.85 5.87
CA LEU A 56 -1.20 13.82 4.84
C LEU A 56 -1.85 14.35 3.56
N LEU A 57 -3.01 14.98 3.67
CA LEU A 57 -3.76 15.49 2.53
C LEU A 57 -3.00 16.63 1.83
N ALA A 58 -2.33 17.51 2.59
CA ALA A 58 -1.48 18.56 2.03
C ALA A 58 -0.33 17.96 1.19
N LYS A 59 0.36 16.91 1.70
CA LYS A 59 1.42 16.23 0.94
C LYS A 59 0.88 15.53 -0.30
N VAL A 60 -0.27 14.86 -0.20
CA VAL A 60 -0.92 14.23 -1.37
C VAL A 60 -1.26 15.25 -2.45
N LYS A 61 -1.80 16.41 -2.07
CA LYS A 61 -2.07 17.52 -3.02
C LYS A 61 -0.78 18.07 -3.62
N ALA A 62 0.28 18.23 -2.84
CA ALA A 62 1.59 18.64 -3.33
C ALA A 62 2.15 17.67 -4.39
N LEU A 63 2.09 16.35 -4.14
CA LEU A 63 2.51 15.34 -5.12
C LEU A 63 1.68 15.40 -6.42
N LYS A 64 0.38 15.70 -6.34
CA LYS A 64 -0.47 15.94 -7.53
C LYS A 64 -0.02 17.18 -8.30
N GLU A 65 0.29 18.28 -7.62
CA GLU A 65 0.81 19.52 -8.26
C GLU A 65 2.19 19.27 -8.89
N GLU A 66 3.00 18.43 -8.30
CA GLU A 66 4.31 18.00 -8.81
C GLU A 66 4.18 17.05 -10.02
N GLY A 67 3.03 16.42 -10.25
CA GLY A 67 2.69 15.77 -11.51
C GLY A 67 2.44 14.26 -11.48
N ILE A 68 2.29 13.65 -10.31
CA ILE A 68 1.85 12.25 -10.20
C ILE A 68 0.41 12.16 -9.69
N THR A 69 -0.21 11.00 -9.82
CA THR A 69 -1.50 10.74 -9.17
C THR A 69 -1.28 10.35 -7.71
N ALA A 70 -2.02 11.00 -6.80
CA ALA A 70 -1.92 10.70 -5.38
C ALA A 70 -3.29 10.71 -4.71
N TYR A 71 -3.52 9.71 -3.85
CA TYR A 71 -4.70 9.53 -3.01
C TYR A 71 -4.29 9.42 -1.56
N ALA A 72 -5.27 9.46 -0.65
CA ALA A 72 -5.08 9.32 0.79
C ALA A 72 -6.09 8.36 1.43
N LEU A 73 -5.76 7.89 2.63
CA LEU A 73 -6.70 7.29 3.57
C LEU A 73 -6.83 8.22 4.78
N CYS A 74 -8.04 8.38 5.33
CA CYS A 74 -8.18 8.88 6.69
C CYS A 74 -7.84 7.76 7.69
N GLY A 75 -7.77 8.10 8.99
CA GLY A 75 -7.35 7.14 10.02
C GLY A 75 -5.84 6.92 10.05
N ALA A 76 -5.44 6.04 10.94
CA ALA A 76 -4.07 5.62 11.19
C ALA A 76 -4.11 4.22 11.84
N TYR A 77 -3.24 3.92 12.83
CA TYR A 77 -3.36 2.66 13.57
C TYR A 77 -4.51 2.68 14.59
N GLY A 78 -4.76 3.84 15.21
CA GLY A 78 -5.61 3.99 16.39
C GLY A 78 -7.12 3.90 16.15
N TYR A 79 -7.85 3.86 17.28
CA TYR A 79 -9.31 3.93 17.36
C TYR A 79 -9.72 4.78 18.55
N PRO A 80 -10.68 5.72 18.42
CA PRO A 80 -11.37 6.12 17.19
C PRO A 80 -10.41 6.63 16.10
N PRO A 81 -10.72 6.42 14.79
CA PRO A 81 -9.86 6.89 13.73
C PRO A 81 -9.68 8.41 13.71
N VAL A 82 -8.45 8.87 13.47
CA VAL A 82 -8.19 10.30 13.19
C VAL A 82 -8.78 10.69 11.84
N THR A 83 -9.42 11.85 11.77
CA THR A 83 -10.16 12.29 10.58
C THR A 83 -9.98 13.80 10.36
N LEU A 84 -10.19 14.26 9.14
CA LEU A 84 -10.16 15.68 8.78
C LEU A 84 -11.41 16.43 9.31
N THR A 85 -12.58 15.80 9.19
CA THR A 85 -13.88 16.45 9.43
C THR A 85 -14.56 16.03 10.75
N GLY A 86 -13.90 15.18 11.54
CA GLY A 86 -14.50 14.52 12.69
C GLY A 86 -15.38 13.31 12.32
N SER A 87 -15.36 12.86 11.05
CA SER A 87 -16.20 11.75 10.58
C SER A 87 -15.56 11.02 9.40
N VAL A 88 -15.28 9.73 9.56
CA VAL A 88 -14.82 8.84 8.45
C VAL A 88 -15.73 8.96 7.23
N LYS A 89 -17.06 8.95 7.44
CA LYS A 89 -18.02 9.06 6.33
C LYS A 89 -17.89 10.37 5.56
N LYS A 90 -17.73 11.50 6.26
CA LYS A 90 -17.59 12.80 5.60
C LYS A 90 -16.25 12.95 4.90
N ASP A 91 -15.19 12.45 5.50
CA ASP A 91 -13.85 12.46 4.88
C ASP A 91 -13.88 11.73 3.54
N ILE A 92 -14.41 10.49 3.51
CA ILE A 92 -14.48 9.69 2.29
C ILE A 92 -15.46 10.32 1.28
N ALA A 93 -16.64 10.77 1.72
CA ALA A 93 -17.67 11.24 0.78
C ALA A 93 -17.33 12.59 0.15
N PHE A 94 -16.69 13.51 0.89
CA PHE A 94 -16.52 14.92 0.47
C PHE A 94 -15.10 15.33 0.13
N VAL A 95 -14.07 14.54 0.46
CA VAL A 95 -12.69 14.87 0.12
C VAL A 95 -12.23 13.98 -1.03
N ASP A 96 -12.03 14.53 -2.20
CA ASP A 96 -11.80 13.79 -3.45
C ASP A 96 -10.61 12.82 -3.37
N GLU A 97 -9.56 13.18 -2.65
CA GLU A 97 -8.37 12.36 -2.49
C GLU A 97 -8.56 11.20 -1.51
N ILE A 98 -9.50 11.27 -0.56
CA ILE A 98 -9.68 10.24 0.47
C ILE A 98 -10.55 9.12 -0.08
N MET A 99 -9.96 7.92 -0.23
CA MET A 99 -10.60 6.74 -0.82
C MET A 99 -11.15 5.76 0.22
N GLY A 100 -10.67 5.79 1.44
CA GLY A 100 -11.00 4.82 2.47
C GLY A 100 -10.36 5.16 3.81
N LEU A 101 -10.24 4.14 4.66
CA LEU A 101 -9.77 4.22 6.04
C LEU A 101 -8.52 3.37 6.24
N LYS A 102 -7.58 3.83 7.04
CA LYS A 102 -6.46 3.06 7.61
C LYS A 102 -6.79 2.66 9.04
N LEU A 103 -6.47 1.41 9.41
CA LEU A 103 -6.58 0.88 10.77
C LEU A 103 -5.50 -0.18 11.01
N ALA A 104 -5.10 -0.43 12.26
CA ALA A 104 -4.27 -1.58 12.61
C ALA A 104 -5.11 -2.68 13.27
N LEU A 105 -4.78 -3.94 12.95
CA LEU A 105 -5.45 -5.11 13.48
C LEU A 105 -4.42 -6.21 13.82
N SER A 106 -4.66 -6.92 14.92
CA SER A 106 -3.81 -8.06 15.34
C SER A 106 -2.33 -7.70 15.44
N ASP A 107 -2.03 -6.51 15.93
CA ASP A 107 -0.69 -6.00 16.22
C ASP A 107 -0.62 -5.56 17.69
N HIS A 108 0.57 -5.62 18.32
CA HIS A 108 0.75 -5.18 19.69
C HIS A 108 0.54 -3.66 19.87
N ARG A 109 0.60 -2.90 18.77
CA ARG A 109 0.30 -1.44 18.70
C ARG A 109 -1.15 -1.16 18.28
N ALA A 110 -1.92 -2.19 17.92
CA ALA A 110 -3.30 -2.04 17.50
C ALA A 110 -4.23 -1.70 18.67
N PRO A 111 -5.34 -0.99 18.42
CA PRO A 111 -6.29 -0.59 19.46
C PRO A 111 -7.11 -1.76 20.02
N ASN A 112 -6.98 -2.99 19.49
CA ASN A 112 -7.72 -4.18 19.88
C ASN A 112 -9.26 -3.97 19.87
N ILE A 113 -9.77 -3.37 18.80
CA ILE A 113 -11.20 -3.12 18.61
C ILE A 113 -12.01 -4.42 18.65
N SER A 114 -13.27 -4.31 19.04
CA SER A 114 -14.25 -5.41 18.97
C SER A 114 -14.68 -5.65 17.51
N VAL A 115 -15.28 -6.82 17.27
CA VAL A 115 -15.88 -7.14 15.95
C VAL A 115 -17.01 -6.16 15.61
N ASP A 116 -17.84 -5.76 16.58
CA ASP A 116 -18.89 -4.75 16.39
C ASP A 116 -18.34 -3.40 15.92
N GLU A 117 -17.21 -2.96 16.48
CA GLU A 117 -16.55 -1.70 16.05
C GLU A 117 -15.99 -1.84 14.63
N LEU A 118 -15.40 -2.98 14.28
CA LEU A 118 -14.93 -3.25 12.92
C LEU A 118 -16.08 -3.27 11.92
N ILE A 119 -17.22 -3.88 12.28
CA ILE A 119 -18.47 -3.90 11.49
C ILE A 119 -18.98 -2.47 11.25
N ARG A 120 -19.00 -1.63 12.29
CA ARG A 120 -19.44 -0.23 12.15
C ARG A 120 -18.54 0.56 11.21
N LEU A 121 -17.21 0.42 11.34
CA LEU A 121 -16.26 1.06 10.43
C LEU A 121 -16.44 0.54 8.99
N GLY A 122 -16.60 -0.78 8.80
CA GLY A 122 -16.87 -1.38 7.49
C GLY A 122 -18.14 -0.84 6.84
N SER A 123 -19.22 -0.70 7.62
CA SER A 123 -20.49 -0.11 7.17
C SER A 123 -20.34 1.37 6.82
N ASP A 124 -19.58 2.12 7.62
CA ASP A 124 -19.35 3.56 7.41
C ASP A 124 -18.56 3.81 6.13
N VAL A 125 -17.43 3.11 5.92
CA VAL A 125 -16.62 3.28 4.70
C VAL A 125 -17.39 2.84 3.46
N ARG A 126 -18.13 1.72 3.55
CA ARG A 126 -18.97 1.21 2.45
C ARG A 126 -20.03 2.23 2.04
N THR A 127 -20.77 2.76 3.01
CA THR A 127 -21.84 3.74 2.75
C THR A 127 -21.26 5.04 2.18
N ALA A 128 -20.15 5.52 2.75
CA ALA A 128 -19.50 6.75 2.28
C ALA A 128 -18.95 6.59 0.86
N GLY A 129 -18.35 5.44 0.54
CA GLY A 129 -17.89 5.13 -0.80
C GLY A 129 -19.01 5.11 -1.82
N MET A 130 -20.14 4.46 -1.51
CA MET A 130 -21.32 4.45 -2.39
C MET A 130 -21.86 5.85 -2.67
N ILE A 131 -21.96 6.70 -1.65
CA ILE A 131 -22.46 8.07 -1.79
C ILE A 131 -21.46 8.95 -2.52
N GLY A 132 -20.16 8.83 -2.22
CA GLY A 132 -19.09 9.62 -2.82
C GLY A 132 -18.64 9.12 -4.20
N GLY A 133 -19.16 7.99 -4.70
CA GLY A 133 -18.69 7.37 -5.96
C GLY A 133 -17.26 6.88 -5.88
N LYS A 134 -16.85 6.37 -4.72
CA LYS A 134 -15.50 5.89 -4.41
C LYS A 134 -15.54 4.45 -3.90
N PRO A 135 -14.40 3.71 -3.85
CA PRO A 135 -14.39 2.32 -3.41
C PRO A 135 -14.86 2.14 -1.95
N GLY A 136 -14.44 3.00 -1.03
CA GLY A 136 -14.84 2.94 0.38
C GLY A 136 -14.42 1.63 1.05
N PHE A 137 -13.13 1.48 1.35
CA PHE A 137 -12.51 0.29 1.95
C PHE A 137 -11.69 0.64 3.20
N ILE A 138 -11.29 -0.39 3.95
CA ILE A 138 -10.38 -0.28 5.08
C ILE A 138 -9.09 -1.01 4.73
N VAL A 139 -7.96 -0.29 4.70
CA VAL A 139 -6.63 -0.93 4.71
C VAL A 139 -6.30 -1.31 6.14
N LEU A 140 -6.12 -2.60 6.37
CA LEU A 140 -5.79 -3.15 7.68
C LEU A 140 -4.29 -3.46 7.76
N HIS A 141 -3.53 -2.68 8.56
CA HIS A 141 -2.19 -3.09 8.95
C HIS A 141 -2.27 -4.36 9.79
N MET A 142 -1.70 -5.44 9.30
CA MET A 142 -1.68 -6.71 10.01
C MET A 142 -0.37 -6.90 10.77
N GLY A 143 -0.48 -7.11 12.06
CA GLY A 143 0.66 -7.50 12.89
C GLY A 143 0.81 -9.02 12.99
N SER A 144 1.71 -9.45 13.90
CA SER A 144 1.93 -10.87 14.25
C SER A 144 1.01 -11.34 15.38
N GLY A 145 -0.08 -10.62 15.65
CA GLY A 145 -1.00 -10.92 16.76
C GLY A 145 -1.74 -12.26 16.58
N LYS A 146 -2.12 -12.86 17.68
CA LYS A 146 -2.70 -14.22 17.74
C LYS A 146 -4.00 -14.38 16.95
N LYS A 147 -4.81 -13.32 16.82
CA LYS A 147 -6.11 -13.37 16.15
C LYS A 147 -6.01 -13.34 14.62
N LYS A 148 -4.89 -12.90 14.05
CA LYS A 148 -4.69 -12.76 12.60
C LYS A 148 -5.90 -12.09 11.92
N LEU A 149 -6.49 -12.69 10.88
CA LEU A 149 -7.72 -12.20 10.23
C LEU A 149 -9.02 -12.67 10.92
N GLY A 150 -8.96 -13.35 12.07
CA GLY A 150 -10.15 -13.81 12.78
C GLY A 150 -11.24 -12.76 12.90
N PRO A 151 -10.98 -11.53 13.40
CA PRO A 151 -12.01 -10.49 13.51
C PRO A 151 -12.65 -10.10 12.18
N VAL A 152 -11.90 -10.16 11.06
CA VAL A 152 -12.44 -9.91 9.73
C VAL A 152 -13.38 -11.03 9.31
N PHE A 153 -13.02 -12.29 9.53
CA PHE A 153 -13.88 -13.43 9.21
C PHE A 153 -15.14 -13.44 10.07
N GLU A 154 -15.06 -13.08 11.35
CA GLU A 154 -16.21 -12.92 12.23
C GLU A 154 -17.15 -11.83 11.70
N ALA A 155 -16.61 -10.64 11.38
CA ALA A 155 -17.39 -9.54 10.81
C ALA A 155 -18.09 -9.92 9.51
N LEU A 156 -17.41 -10.65 8.63
CA LEU A 156 -17.97 -11.14 7.36
C LEU A 156 -19.04 -12.23 7.56
N ALA A 157 -18.93 -13.02 8.61
CA ALA A 157 -19.92 -14.06 8.93
C ALA A 157 -21.21 -13.49 9.53
N GLU A 158 -21.12 -12.34 10.19
CA GLU A 158 -22.24 -11.69 10.88
C GLU A 158 -22.95 -10.62 10.04
N THR A 159 -22.41 -10.25 8.86
CA THR A 159 -22.95 -9.12 8.07
C THR A 159 -22.91 -9.37 6.58
N ASP A 160 -23.63 -8.52 5.82
CA ASP A 160 -23.62 -8.48 4.36
C ASP A 160 -22.57 -7.49 3.80
N ILE A 161 -21.60 -7.07 4.60
CA ILE A 161 -20.50 -6.19 4.14
C ILE A 161 -19.70 -6.96 3.08
N PRO A 162 -19.49 -6.38 1.86
CA PRO A 162 -18.70 -7.04 0.84
C PRO A 162 -17.27 -7.33 1.32
N VAL A 163 -16.76 -8.53 1.06
CA VAL A 163 -15.42 -8.96 1.48
C VAL A 163 -14.32 -7.98 1.07
N LYS A 164 -14.42 -7.38 -0.12
CA LYS A 164 -13.48 -6.38 -0.64
C LYS A 164 -13.37 -5.08 0.17
N THR A 165 -14.29 -4.87 1.12
CA THR A 165 -14.24 -3.74 2.04
C THR A 165 -13.05 -3.83 3.00
N PHE A 166 -12.61 -5.03 3.32
CA PHE A 166 -11.46 -5.27 4.20
C PHE A 166 -10.24 -5.68 3.37
N GLN A 167 -9.22 -4.83 3.34
CA GLN A 167 -8.03 -5.02 2.53
C GLN A 167 -6.78 -5.10 3.41
N PRO A 168 -6.45 -6.29 3.94
CA PRO A 168 -5.29 -6.47 4.80
C PRO A 168 -3.98 -6.33 4.02
N THR A 169 -2.99 -5.69 4.64
CA THR A 169 -1.61 -5.57 4.15
C THR A 169 -0.62 -6.26 5.06
N HIS A 170 0.62 -6.42 4.63
CA HIS A 170 1.71 -7.15 5.31
C HIS A 170 1.40 -8.64 5.47
N MET A 171 0.70 -9.21 4.49
CA MET A 171 0.20 -10.59 4.61
C MET A 171 1.29 -11.66 4.60
N SER A 172 2.50 -11.33 4.13
CA SER A 172 3.68 -12.21 4.19
C SER A 172 4.41 -12.21 5.53
N ARG A 173 3.96 -11.44 6.52
CA ARG A 173 4.65 -11.27 7.81
C ARG A 173 4.88 -12.58 8.58
N ASN A 174 4.00 -13.54 8.45
CA ASN A 174 4.17 -14.93 8.86
C ASN A 174 3.25 -15.83 8.03
N HIS A 175 3.65 -17.10 7.90
CA HIS A 175 2.97 -18.05 7.02
C HIS A 175 1.49 -18.30 7.40
N GLU A 176 1.17 -18.37 8.68
CA GLU A 176 -0.21 -18.59 9.12
C GLU A 176 -1.13 -17.39 8.78
N LEU A 177 -0.62 -16.16 8.86
CA LEU A 177 -1.33 -14.96 8.41
C LEU A 177 -1.51 -14.98 6.90
N TYR A 178 -0.47 -15.43 6.17
CA TYR A 178 -0.56 -15.58 4.72
C TYR A 178 -1.65 -16.55 4.30
N LEU A 179 -1.77 -17.72 4.97
CA LEU A 179 -2.85 -18.68 4.70
C LEU A 179 -4.25 -18.10 4.97
N ASP A 180 -4.42 -17.30 6.02
CA ASP A 180 -5.66 -16.53 6.24
C ASP A 180 -5.92 -15.56 5.07
N GLY A 181 -4.89 -14.91 4.55
CA GLY A 181 -4.97 -14.05 3.37
C GLY A 181 -5.44 -14.80 2.13
N LEU A 182 -4.86 -15.96 1.83
CA LEU A 182 -5.29 -16.81 0.71
C LEU A 182 -6.76 -17.20 0.83
N LYS A 183 -7.23 -17.50 2.04
CA LYS A 183 -8.64 -17.76 2.31
C LYS A 183 -9.50 -16.54 1.99
N LEU A 184 -9.09 -15.34 2.43
CA LEU A 184 -9.82 -14.10 2.14
C LEU A 184 -9.87 -13.80 0.63
N ALA A 185 -8.75 -13.99 -0.08
CA ALA A 185 -8.66 -13.79 -1.53
C ALA A 185 -9.61 -14.74 -2.29
N LYS A 186 -9.70 -16.02 -1.88
CA LYS A 186 -10.68 -16.98 -2.43
C LYS A 186 -12.14 -16.57 -2.21
N MET A 187 -12.42 -15.80 -1.15
CA MET A 187 -13.75 -15.24 -0.91
C MET A 187 -14.05 -14.01 -1.77
N GLY A 188 -13.08 -13.55 -2.60
CA GLY A 188 -13.18 -12.35 -3.43
C GLY A 188 -12.65 -11.07 -2.77
N GLY A 189 -11.90 -11.20 -1.67
CA GLY A 189 -11.16 -10.10 -1.04
C GLY A 189 -9.84 -9.82 -1.75
N TYR A 190 -9.22 -8.69 -1.44
CA TYR A 190 -7.88 -8.34 -1.89
C TYR A 190 -6.91 -8.44 -0.73
N ILE A 191 -5.74 -9.00 -0.97
CA ILE A 191 -4.64 -9.04 -0.02
C ILE A 191 -3.44 -8.29 -0.58
N ASP A 192 -2.68 -7.67 0.32
CA ASP A 192 -1.52 -6.89 -0.05
C ASP A 192 -0.26 -7.44 0.64
N ILE A 193 0.78 -7.61 -0.15
CA ILE A 193 2.07 -8.12 0.29
C ILE A 193 3.06 -6.97 0.27
N THR A 194 3.75 -6.74 1.37
CA THR A 194 4.83 -5.75 1.42
C THR A 194 6.05 -6.29 0.69
N CYS A 195 6.64 -5.48 -0.17
CA CYS A 195 7.89 -5.81 -0.86
C CYS A 195 9.01 -6.07 0.15
N GLU A 196 9.94 -6.94 -0.20
CA GLU A 196 11.18 -7.16 0.54
C GLU A 196 12.04 -5.89 0.49
N ASP A 197 12.86 -5.68 1.52
CA ASP A 197 13.94 -4.70 1.45
C ASP A 197 15.08 -5.25 0.58
N PHE A 198 15.73 -4.37 -0.18
CA PHE A 198 16.85 -4.73 -1.03
C PHE A 198 18.12 -3.98 -0.61
N VAL A 199 19.20 -4.73 -0.39
CA VAL A 199 20.52 -4.19 -0.09
C VAL A 199 21.50 -4.63 -1.19
N ASN A 200 22.09 -3.67 -1.90
CA ASN A 200 22.96 -3.92 -3.05
C ASN A 200 22.32 -4.82 -4.14
N GLY A 201 21.00 -4.70 -4.34
CA GLY A 201 20.22 -5.48 -5.30
C GLY A 201 19.87 -6.91 -4.84
N GLU A 202 20.20 -7.27 -3.61
CA GLU A 202 19.85 -8.55 -3.00
C GLU A 202 18.69 -8.37 -2.01
N PRO A 203 17.63 -9.22 -2.05
CA PRO A 203 16.55 -9.14 -1.09
C PRO A 203 17.03 -9.52 0.32
N VAL A 204 16.58 -8.77 1.30
CA VAL A 204 16.76 -9.10 2.72
C VAL A 204 15.55 -9.95 3.13
N ILE A 205 15.71 -11.26 3.06
CA ILE A 205 14.63 -12.21 3.32
C ILE A 205 14.44 -12.36 4.83
N GLY A 206 13.34 -11.82 5.34
CA GLY A 206 12.94 -11.95 6.75
C GLY A 206 11.77 -12.93 6.98
N HIS A 207 11.26 -13.54 5.92
CA HIS A 207 10.11 -14.46 5.88
C HIS A 207 10.25 -15.41 4.68
N ASP A 208 9.20 -16.15 4.32
CA ASP A 208 9.21 -17.01 3.13
C ASP A 208 9.47 -16.19 1.86
N PRO A 209 10.31 -16.68 0.92
CA PRO A 209 10.63 -15.96 -0.31
C PRO A 209 9.38 -15.65 -1.13
N MET A 210 9.27 -14.41 -1.65
CA MET A 210 8.09 -13.96 -2.40
C MET A 210 7.70 -14.88 -3.58
N PRO A 211 8.63 -15.43 -4.37
CA PRO A 211 8.26 -16.38 -5.40
C PRO A 211 7.56 -17.64 -4.87
N ALA A 212 8.01 -18.17 -3.72
CA ALA A 212 7.40 -19.35 -3.10
C ALA A 212 5.98 -19.08 -2.62
N LEU A 213 5.73 -17.91 -2.02
CA LEU A 213 4.39 -17.49 -1.62
C LEU A 213 3.43 -17.39 -2.81
N LEU A 214 3.86 -16.81 -3.92
CA LEU A 214 3.04 -16.72 -5.13
C LEU A 214 2.76 -18.09 -5.75
N GLU A 215 3.74 -19.00 -5.79
CA GLU A 215 3.53 -20.37 -6.27
C GLU A 215 2.58 -21.15 -5.36
N GLU A 216 2.65 -20.95 -4.04
CA GLU A 216 1.67 -21.51 -3.09
C GLU A 216 0.26 -20.99 -3.34
N ALA A 217 0.10 -19.68 -3.60
CA ALA A 217 -1.19 -19.10 -3.95
C ALA A 217 -1.77 -19.71 -5.23
N LYS A 218 -0.93 -19.89 -6.28
CA LYS A 218 -1.31 -20.58 -7.53
C LYS A 218 -1.73 -22.03 -7.27
N ALA A 219 -0.91 -22.77 -6.52
CA ALA A 219 -1.21 -24.16 -6.17
C ALA A 219 -2.48 -24.33 -5.34
N ALA A 220 -2.84 -23.28 -4.62
CA ALA A 220 -4.08 -23.21 -3.84
C ALA A 220 -5.28 -22.69 -4.66
N ASP A 221 -5.19 -22.47 -5.96
CA ASP A 221 -6.25 -21.93 -6.82
C ASP A 221 -6.79 -20.57 -6.33
N VAL A 222 -5.90 -19.69 -5.83
CA VAL A 222 -6.24 -18.32 -5.47
C VAL A 222 -6.35 -17.48 -6.74
N PRO A 223 -7.38 -16.62 -6.91
CA PRO A 223 -7.41 -15.65 -8.00
C PRO A 223 -6.22 -14.70 -7.89
N MET A 224 -5.22 -14.83 -8.78
CA MET A 224 -3.96 -14.08 -8.69
C MET A 224 -4.16 -12.57 -8.89
N ASP A 225 -5.26 -12.15 -9.49
CA ASP A 225 -5.66 -10.75 -9.63
C ASP A 225 -6.20 -10.13 -8.31
N HIS A 226 -6.29 -10.91 -7.25
CA HIS A 226 -6.62 -10.49 -5.90
C HIS A 226 -5.40 -10.29 -4.98
N ILE A 227 -4.20 -10.51 -5.53
CA ILE A 227 -2.93 -10.28 -4.83
C ILE A 227 -2.29 -9.00 -5.37
N THR A 228 -1.88 -8.12 -4.46
CA THR A 228 -1.17 -6.86 -4.76
C THR A 228 0.12 -6.77 -3.99
N PHE A 229 1.06 -5.97 -4.48
CA PHE A 229 2.27 -5.59 -3.76
C PHE A 229 2.28 -4.10 -3.49
N SER A 230 2.91 -3.71 -2.38
CA SER A 230 3.17 -2.32 -2.01
C SER A 230 4.54 -2.18 -1.36
N SER A 231 5.11 -0.97 -1.38
CA SER A 231 6.44 -0.74 -0.82
C SER A 231 6.45 -0.64 0.70
N ASP A 232 5.38 -0.17 1.32
CA ASP A 232 5.37 0.39 2.67
C ASP A 232 6.40 1.54 2.81
N GLY A 233 6.64 2.25 1.71
CA GLY A 233 7.70 3.24 1.58
C GLY A 233 7.60 4.36 2.60
N GLN A 234 8.75 4.77 3.16
CA GLN A 234 8.86 5.70 4.29
C GLN A 234 8.16 5.22 5.57
N GLY A 235 7.64 3.99 5.60
CA GLY A 235 7.27 3.30 6.81
C GLY A 235 8.51 2.89 7.61
N SER A 236 8.32 2.59 8.90
CA SER A 236 9.36 1.98 9.72
C SER A 236 9.12 0.48 9.85
N TRP A 237 10.19 -0.28 9.70
CA TRP A 237 10.19 -1.63 10.22
C TRP A 237 10.88 -1.64 11.58
N SER A 238 10.41 -2.48 12.47
CA SER A 238 10.95 -2.59 13.84
C SER A 238 10.92 -4.03 14.32
N SER A 239 11.97 -4.44 15.01
CA SER A 239 12.02 -5.72 15.72
C SER A 239 12.06 -5.48 17.22
N TYR A 240 11.47 -6.42 17.98
CA TYR A 240 11.35 -6.35 19.42
C TYR A 240 11.92 -7.61 20.05
N ASP A 241 12.44 -7.49 21.28
CA ASP A 241 12.84 -8.63 22.07
C ASP A 241 11.63 -9.31 22.75
N GLU A 242 11.89 -10.39 23.48
CA GLU A 242 10.87 -11.15 24.21
C GLU A 242 10.14 -10.32 25.29
N ALA A 243 10.77 -9.26 25.80
CA ALA A 243 10.19 -8.33 26.76
C ALA A 243 9.38 -7.20 26.09
N GLY A 244 9.32 -7.17 24.74
CA GLY A 244 8.66 -6.14 23.97
C GLY A 244 9.45 -4.83 23.83
N MET A 245 10.77 -4.85 24.13
CA MET A 245 11.64 -3.70 23.96
C MET A 245 12.14 -3.63 22.51
N LEU A 246 12.17 -2.40 21.96
CA LEU A 246 12.68 -2.16 20.61
C LEU A 246 14.15 -2.60 20.51
N LYS A 247 14.45 -3.48 19.57
CA LYS A 247 15.79 -4.02 19.30
C LYS A 247 16.45 -3.36 18.10
N GLU A 248 15.70 -3.27 17.00
CA GLU A 248 16.17 -2.69 15.76
C GLU A 248 15.05 -1.90 15.11
N ILE A 249 15.40 -0.86 14.34
CA ILE A 249 14.47 -0.07 13.57
C ILE A 249 15.15 0.41 12.28
N GLY A 250 14.38 0.44 11.20
CA GLY A 250 14.82 0.97 9.91
C GLY A 250 13.68 1.62 9.14
N VAL A 251 13.96 2.05 7.94
CA VAL A 251 13.01 2.71 7.04
C VAL A 251 12.91 1.90 5.76
N THR A 252 11.70 1.64 5.30
CA THR A 252 11.44 1.02 4.00
C THR A 252 11.58 2.03 2.86
N ASP A 253 12.10 1.59 1.72
CA ASP A 253 12.28 2.42 0.53
C ASP A 253 11.18 2.15 -0.51
N VAL A 254 10.62 3.20 -1.12
CA VAL A 254 9.69 3.06 -2.24
C VAL A 254 10.31 2.34 -3.44
N GLY A 255 11.63 2.39 -3.60
CA GLY A 255 12.41 1.69 -4.62
C GLY A 255 12.28 0.17 -4.56
N ASN A 256 11.95 -0.37 -3.38
CA ASN A 256 11.72 -1.80 -3.18
C ASN A 256 10.62 -2.36 -4.10
N MET A 257 9.66 -1.54 -4.52
CA MET A 257 8.61 -1.95 -5.46
C MET A 257 9.16 -2.38 -6.81
N TYR A 258 10.00 -1.53 -7.42
CA TYR A 258 10.62 -1.86 -8.70
C TYR A 258 11.61 -3.02 -8.58
N ALA A 259 12.39 -3.03 -7.52
CA ALA A 259 13.33 -4.10 -7.23
C ALA A 259 12.63 -5.44 -7.03
N GLN A 260 11.49 -5.48 -6.33
CA GLN A 260 10.68 -6.69 -6.14
C GLN A 260 10.12 -7.20 -7.46
N MET A 261 9.56 -6.33 -8.30
CA MET A 261 9.07 -6.71 -9.63
C MET A 261 10.19 -7.36 -10.46
N CYS A 262 11.37 -6.73 -10.51
CA CYS A 262 12.54 -7.29 -11.20
C CYS A 262 12.99 -8.62 -10.60
N SER A 263 12.97 -8.75 -9.27
CA SER A 263 13.35 -9.99 -8.56
C SER A 263 12.39 -11.15 -8.86
N LEU A 264 11.09 -10.91 -8.97
CA LEU A 264 10.12 -11.94 -9.39
C LEU A 264 10.47 -12.51 -10.78
N VAL A 265 10.90 -11.66 -11.70
CA VAL A 265 11.29 -12.08 -13.05
C VAL A 265 12.65 -12.78 -13.04
N THR A 266 13.68 -12.15 -12.48
CA THR A 266 15.08 -12.62 -12.63
C THR A 266 15.43 -13.78 -11.72
N ARG A 267 14.85 -13.84 -10.53
CA ARG A 267 15.12 -14.86 -9.50
C ARG A 267 13.97 -15.84 -9.36
N GLY A 268 12.73 -15.35 -9.45
CA GLY A 268 11.53 -16.17 -9.33
C GLY A 268 11.14 -16.89 -10.62
N GLY A 269 11.66 -16.46 -11.77
CA GLY A 269 11.33 -17.05 -13.06
C GLY A 269 9.91 -16.75 -13.55
N PHE A 270 9.25 -15.75 -12.98
CA PHE A 270 7.92 -15.31 -13.41
C PHE A 270 8.00 -14.62 -14.78
N ASP A 271 6.95 -14.80 -15.58
CA ASP A 271 6.78 -14.00 -16.79
C ASP A 271 6.67 -12.52 -16.42
N PHE A 272 7.32 -11.65 -17.20
CA PHE A 272 7.35 -10.22 -16.93
C PHE A 272 5.96 -9.59 -16.90
N ALA A 273 5.07 -9.99 -17.82
CA ALA A 273 3.72 -9.45 -17.87
C ALA A 273 2.90 -9.89 -16.65
N GLU A 274 3.08 -11.14 -16.18
CA GLU A 274 2.47 -11.63 -14.97
C GLU A 274 2.99 -10.86 -13.75
N ALA A 275 4.30 -10.78 -13.55
CA ALA A 275 4.91 -10.07 -12.42
C ALA A 275 4.42 -8.62 -12.35
N LEU A 276 4.34 -7.93 -13.48
CA LEU A 276 3.88 -6.56 -13.60
C LEU A 276 2.44 -6.36 -13.09
N THR A 277 1.55 -7.35 -13.26
CA THR A 277 0.15 -7.21 -12.84
C THR A 277 -0.01 -6.95 -11.35
N TYR A 278 0.83 -7.55 -10.52
CA TYR A 278 0.79 -7.38 -9.06
C TYR A 278 1.06 -5.95 -8.59
N PHE A 279 1.71 -5.13 -9.42
CA PHE A 279 2.10 -3.74 -9.15
C PHE A 279 1.30 -2.72 -9.96
N THR A 280 0.41 -3.17 -10.85
CA THR A 280 -0.33 -2.31 -11.78
C THR A 280 -1.81 -2.65 -11.82
N SER A 281 -2.26 -3.56 -12.69
CA SER A 281 -3.67 -3.86 -12.93
C SER A 281 -4.38 -4.44 -11.71
N ASN A 282 -3.74 -5.30 -10.94
CA ASN A 282 -4.34 -5.84 -9.72
C ASN A 282 -4.56 -4.74 -8.68
N VAL A 283 -3.56 -3.85 -8.52
CA VAL A 283 -3.68 -2.70 -7.60
C VAL A 283 -4.78 -1.76 -8.07
N ALA A 284 -4.82 -1.43 -9.37
CA ALA A 284 -5.87 -0.58 -9.93
C ALA A 284 -7.27 -1.16 -9.68
N LYS A 285 -7.44 -2.48 -9.85
CA LYS A 285 -8.68 -3.21 -9.57
C LYS A 285 -9.05 -3.17 -8.09
N ALA A 286 -8.09 -3.42 -7.19
CA ALA A 286 -8.30 -3.35 -5.74
C ALA A 286 -8.71 -1.95 -5.26
N LEU A 287 -8.21 -0.90 -5.93
CA LEU A 287 -8.54 0.51 -5.65
C LEU A 287 -9.75 1.02 -6.46
N GLU A 288 -10.35 0.19 -7.32
CA GLU A 288 -11.46 0.55 -8.23
C GLU A 288 -11.13 1.76 -9.14
N ILE A 289 -9.88 1.88 -9.58
CA ILE A 289 -9.39 2.91 -10.51
C ILE A 289 -8.98 2.35 -11.87
N GLU A 290 -9.28 1.09 -12.15
CA GLU A 290 -8.89 0.35 -13.36
C GLU A 290 -9.39 0.98 -14.66
N LYS A 291 -10.44 1.82 -14.61
CA LYS A 291 -10.90 2.58 -15.78
C LYS A 291 -9.90 3.64 -16.24
N LYS A 292 -8.98 4.05 -15.35
CA LYS A 292 -8.01 5.13 -15.60
C LYS A 292 -6.57 4.70 -15.43
N LYS A 293 -6.29 3.69 -14.59
CA LYS A 293 -4.95 3.30 -14.16
C LYS A 293 -4.69 1.80 -14.36
N GLY A 294 -3.42 1.41 -14.34
CA GLY A 294 -2.99 0.02 -14.39
C GLY A 294 -2.98 -0.63 -15.79
N HIS A 295 -3.36 0.11 -16.83
CA HIS A 295 -3.43 -0.37 -18.21
C HIS A 295 -3.01 0.71 -19.20
N ILE A 296 -2.51 0.30 -20.38
CA ILE A 296 -2.29 1.18 -21.52
C ILE A 296 -3.41 0.93 -22.53
N VAL A 297 -4.50 1.68 -22.39
CA VAL A 297 -5.67 1.60 -23.28
C VAL A 297 -6.19 3.00 -23.58
N ALA A 298 -6.91 3.16 -24.70
CA ALA A 298 -7.51 4.43 -25.07
C ALA A 298 -8.49 4.91 -24.00
N GLY A 299 -8.33 6.15 -23.51
CA GLY A 299 -9.16 6.77 -22.48
C GLY A 299 -8.63 6.58 -21.04
N ALA A 300 -7.60 5.76 -20.82
CA ALA A 300 -6.85 5.73 -19.58
C ALA A 300 -5.86 6.90 -19.49
N ASP A 301 -5.38 7.18 -18.29
CA ASP A 301 -4.33 8.16 -18.08
C ASP A 301 -3.01 7.62 -18.67
N ALA A 302 -2.22 8.53 -19.26
CA ALA A 302 -0.95 8.15 -19.87
C ALA A 302 0.16 8.05 -18.82
N ASP A 303 0.08 7.01 -17.98
CA ASP A 303 1.10 6.61 -17.02
C ASP A 303 1.88 5.44 -17.62
N ILE A 304 3.09 5.70 -18.10
CA ILE A 304 3.83 4.76 -18.95
C ILE A 304 5.29 4.66 -18.49
N LEU A 305 5.80 3.46 -18.41
CA LEU A 305 7.23 3.17 -18.23
C LEU A 305 7.81 2.58 -19.52
N LEU A 306 8.98 3.07 -19.91
CA LEU A 306 9.85 2.41 -20.86
C LEU A 306 10.95 1.70 -20.08
N ILE A 307 11.01 0.39 -20.24
CA ILE A 307 11.92 -0.49 -19.52
C ILE A 307 12.76 -1.21 -20.59
N LYS A 308 14.09 -1.24 -20.40
CA LYS A 308 14.99 -1.96 -21.31
C LYS A 308 14.91 -3.47 -21.12
N ASP A 309 15.45 -4.23 -22.03
CA ASP A 309 15.45 -5.71 -21.98
C ASP A 309 16.17 -6.26 -20.74
N ASP A 310 17.12 -5.49 -20.19
CA ASP A 310 17.83 -5.82 -18.94
C ASP A 310 17.09 -5.41 -17.69
N LEU A 311 15.82 -5.01 -17.82
CA LEU A 311 14.94 -4.48 -16.77
C LEU A 311 15.41 -3.13 -16.19
N THR A 312 16.30 -2.40 -16.84
CA THR A 312 16.64 -1.03 -16.44
C THR A 312 15.49 -0.09 -16.77
N LEU A 313 15.01 0.66 -15.78
CA LEU A 313 13.99 1.70 -16.00
C LEU A 313 14.62 2.88 -16.75
N ASP A 314 14.14 3.13 -17.95
CA ASP A 314 14.66 4.18 -18.83
C ASP A 314 13.85 5.47 -18.74
N THR A 315 12.52 5.38 -18.92
CA THR A 315 11.65 6.55 -19.03
C THR A 315 10.40 6.38 -18.17
N VAL A 316 10.00 7.45 -17.48
CA VAL A 316 8.76 7.53 -16.71
C VAL A 316 7.92 8.66 -17.26
N ILE A 317 6.68 8.35 -17.64
CA ILE A 317 5.64 9.28 -18.04
C ILE A 317 4.50 9.19 -17.04
N ALA A 318 4.13 10.29 -16.42
CA ALA A 318 3.00 10.37 -15.48
C ALA A 318 2.00 11.41 -15.99
N GLY A 319 0.73 11.01 -16.13
CA GLY A 319 -0.33 11.87 -16.63
C GLY A 319 -0.03 12.47 -18.03
N GLY A 320 0.74 11.77 -18.88
CA GLY A 320 1.17 12.24 -20.18
C GLY A 320 2.40 13.15 -20.18
N ARG A 321 2.94 13.51 -19.02
CA ARG A 321 4.16 14.31 -18.87
C ARG A 321 5.37 13.40 -18.68
N LYS A 322 6.42 13.61 -19.46
CA LYS A 322 7.70 12.92 -19.28
C LYS A 322 8.37 13.45 -18.01
N MET A 323 8.57 12.59 -17.02
CA MET A 323 9.13 12.90 -15.72
C MET A 323 10.59 12.46 -15.60
N MET A 324 10.97 11.39 -16.29
CA MET A 324 12.33 10.84 -16.36
C MET A 324 12.60 10.36 -17.80
N GLU A 325 13.84 10.45 -18.27
CA GLU A 325 14.28 9.95 -19.60
C GLU A 325 15.74 9.50 -19.53
N GLY A 326 16.05 8.35 -20.11
CA GLY A 326 17.40 7.78 -20.08
C GLY A 326 17.95 7.57 -18.65
N GLY A 327 17.06 7.30 -17.68
CA GLY A 327 17.42 7.18 -16.27
C GLY A 327 17.68 8.53 -15.56
N THR A 328 17.52 9.66 -16.28
CA THR A 328 17.74 11.00 -15.73
C THR A 328 16.40 11.68 -15.42
N LEU A 329 16.25 12.20 -14.21
CA LEU A 329 15.06 12.94 -13.81
C LEU A 329 14.96 14.27 -14.57
N LEU A 330 13.82 14.52 -15.21
CA LEU A 330 13.45 15.78 -15.84
C LEU A 330 12.61 16.66 -14.90
N VAL A 331 12.00 16.05 -13.89
CA VAL A 331 11.17 16.72 -12.89
C VAL A 331 11.60 16.24 -11.52
N ARG A 332 11.66 17.17 -10.58
CA ARG A 332 11.96 16.93 -9.17
C ARG A 332 10.92 17.63 -8.30
N GLY A 333 10.82 17.25 -7.05
CA GLY A 333 10.04 17.99 -6.07
C GLY A 333 10.59 19.42 -5.89
N THR A 334 9.74 20.32 -5.45
CA THR A 334 10.01 21.78 -5.41
C THR A 334 11.30 22.14 -4.67
N TYR A 335 11.69 21.39 -3.65
CA TYR A 335 12.87 21.64 -2.83
C TYR A 335 13.96 20.56 -2.94
N GLU A 336 13.83 19.67 -3.92
CA GLU A 336 14.87 18.67 -4.18
C GLU A 336 15.99 19.29 -5.04
N HIS A 337 17.22 19.10 -4.58
CA HIS A 337 18.44 19.55 -5.26
C HIS A 337 19.19 18.36 -5.89
N ASP A 338 20.12 18.66 -6.82
CA ASP A 338 21.00 17.67 -7.46
C ASP A 338 22.02 17.10 -6.47
#